data_c49dda67b01cb6f34af69be01eb61daa
#
_entry.id   c49dda67b01cb6f34af69be01eb61daa
#
_cell.length_a   1.000
_cell.length_b   1.000
_cell.length_c   1.000
_cell.angle_alpha   90.00
_cell.angle_beta   90.00
_cell.angle_gamma   90.00
#
_symmetry.space_group_name_H-M   'P 1'
#
loop_
_entity.id
_entity.type
_entity.pdbx_description
1 polymer ?
#
loop_
_entity_poly.entity_id
_entity_poly.type
_entity_poly.pdbx_seq_one_letter_code
_entity_poly.pdbx_strand_id
1 'polypeptide(L)' 'MHLDQKVTVTCTDNDIISNGKIIRIFPNGIDIEVSGTIIKLKKTKPNLYVGYMAGLEFIVKT' A
#
# COMPACT_ATOMS: atom_id res chain seq x y z
N MET A 1 -3.20 9.99 8.41
CA MET A 1 -2.27 8.87 8.12
C MET A 1 -1.13 8.92 9.11
N HIS A 2 -0.80 7.80 9.72
CA HIS A 2 0.27 7.74 10.71
C HIS A 2 0.97 6.36 10.66
N LEU A 3 2.15 6.28 11.27
CA LEU A 3 2.89 5.03 11.37
C LEU A 3 2.08 3.99 12.15
N ASP A 4 2.26 2.74 11.79
CA ASP A 4 1.55 1.58 12.36
C ASP A 4 0.04 1.57 12.10
N GLN A 5 -0.46 2.51 11.31
CA GLN A 5 -1.86 2.50 10.90
C GLN A 5 -2.15 1.26 10.05
N LYS A 6 -3.25 0.58 10.37
CA LYS A 6 -3.71 -0.55 9.56
C LYS A 6 -4.45 -0.03 8.33
N VAL A 7 -4.15 -0.60 7.18
CA VAL A 7 -4.78 -0.24 5.91
C VAL A 7 -5.22 -1.47 5.17
N THR A 8 -6.22 -1.30 4.31
CA THR A 8 -6.66 -2.36 3.42
C THR A 8 -5.91 -2.23 2.10
N VAL A 9 -5.27 -3.31 1.69
CA VAL A 9 -4.46 -3.36 0.46
C VAL A 9 -5.18 -4.26 -0.53
N THR A 10 -5.44 -3.76 -1.73
CA THR A 10 -6.09 -4.52 -2.78
C THR A 10 -5.08 -4.81 -3.90
N CYS A 11 -4.95 -6.08 -4.26
CA CYS A 11 -4.21 -6.49 -5.46
C CYS A 11 -5.19 -6.44 -6.63
N THR A 12 -4.97 -5.53 -7.57
CA THR A 12 -5.92 -5.33 -8.67
C THR A 12 -5.87 -6.44 -9.72
N ASP A 13 -4.77 -7.17 -9.78
CA ASP A 13 -4.62 -8.25 -10.76
C ASP A 13 -5.48 -9.47 -10.45
N ASN A 14 -5.77 -9.73 -9.18
CA ASN A 14 -6.52 -10.91 -8.76
C ASN A 14 -7.64 -10.61 -7.76
N ASP A 15 -7.89 -9.31 -7.49
CA ASP A 15 -8.92 -8.84 -6.55
C ASP A 15 -8.76 -9.37 -5.12
N ILE A 16 -7.56 -9.79 -4.75
CA ILE A 16 -7.31 -10.23 -3.38
C ILE A 16 -7.11 -9.02 -2.49
N ILE A 17 -7.82 -9.03 -1.35
CA ILE A 17 -7.74 -7.96 -0.35
C ILE A 17 -6.95 -8.48 0.84
N SER A 18 -5.98 -7.69 1.30
CA SER A 18 -5.13 -8.02 2.42
C SER A 18 -5.09 -6.87 3.41
N ASN A 19 -4.67 -7.15 4.62
CA ASN A 19 -4.43 -6.12 5.62
C ASN A 19 -2.93 -5.80 5.65
N GLY A 20 -2.62 -4.50 5.62
CA GLY A 20 -1.26 -4.03 5.74
C GLY A 20 -1.11 -3.03 6.87
N LYS A 21 0.13 -2.66 7.13
CA LYS A 21 0.46 -1.68 8.16
C LYS A 21 1.44 -0.66 7.57
N ILE A 22 1.17 0.62 7.79
CA ILE A 22 2.06 1.69 7.32
C ILE A 22 3.31 1.69 8.20
N ILE A 23 4.49 1.53 7.57
CA ILE A 23 5.76 1.50 8.28
C ILE A 23 6.63 2.72 7.98
N ARG A 24 6.37 3.42 6.88
CA ARG A 24 7.06 4.67 6.54
C ARG A 24 6.13 5.57 5.76
N ILE A 25 6.28 6.87 5.98
CA ILE A 25 5.49 7.89 5.29
C ILE A 25 6.45 8.88 4.63
N PHE A 26 6.24 9.09 3.33
CA PHE A 26 7.02 10.04 2.52
C PHE A 26 6.09 11.10 1.95
N PRO A 27 6.60 12.25 1.49
CA PRO A 27 5.77 13.26 0.85
C PRO A 27 4.96 12.72 -0.33
N ASN A 28 5.52 11.78 -1.09
CA ASN A 28 4.90 11.26 -2.31
C ASN A 28 4.47 9.81 -2.23
N GLY A 29 4.48 9.21 -1.05
CA GLY A 29 4.12 7.81 -0.95
C GLY A 29 4.27 7.24 0.45
N ILE A 30 4.05 5.94 0.55
CA ILE A 30 4.18 5.20 1.80
C ILE A 30 4.81 3.84 1.53
N ASP A 31 5.44 3.29 2.56
CA ASP A 31 5.82 1.88 2.58
C ASP A 31 4.87 1.17 3.54
N ILE A 32 4.36 0.03 3.11
CA ILE A 32 3.50 -0.80 3.93
C ILE A 32 4.10 -2.19 4.08
N GLU A 33 3.73 -2.86 5.16
CA GLU A 33 4.09 -4.25 5.39
C GLU A 33 2.84 -5.12 5.28
N VAL A 34 2.92 -6.16 4.46
CA VAL A 34 1.85 -7.15 4.29
C VAL A 34 2.47 -8.52 4.44
N SER A 35 2.07 -9.25 5.46
CA SER A 35 2.56 -10.63 5.70
C SER A 35 4.09 -10.73 5.69
N GLY A 36 4.77 -9.77 6.32
CA GLY A 36 6.23 -9.74 6.38
C GLY A 36 6.93 -9.20 5.15
N THR A 37 6.17 -8.77 4.15
CA THR A 37 6.72 -8.21 2.91
C THR A 37 6.46 -6.72 2.87
N ILE A 38 7.49 -5.95 2.50
CA ILE A 38 7.36 -4.50 2.38
C ILE A 38 7.01 -4.15 0.95
N ILE A 39 5.93 -3.37 0.78
CA ILE A 39 5.48 -2.89 -0.52
C ILE A 39 5.59 -1.37 -0.53
N LYS A 40 6.25 -0.84 -1.55
CA LYS A 40 6.39 0.61 -1.73
C LYS A 40 5.26 1.12 -2.60
N LEU A 41 4.51 2.09 -2.08
CA LEU A 41 3.38 2.68 -2.78
C LEU A 41 3.64 4.15 -3.06
N LYS A 42 3.25 4.59 -4.25
CA LYS A 42 3.38 5.97 -4.67
C LYS A 42 2.01 6.65 -4.66
N LYS A 43 1.95 7.86 -4.14
CA LYS A 43 0.72 8.64 -4.16
C LYS A 43 0.42 9.08 -5.60
N THR A 44 -0.73 8.67 -6.13
CA THR A 44 -1.18 9.04 -7.48
C THR A 44 -2.28 10.07 -7.45
N LYS A 45 -3.11 10.04 -6.40
CA LYS A 45 -4.18 11.01 -6.14
C LYS A 45 -4.21 11.29 -4.65
N PRO A 46 -4.88 12.33 -4.18
CA PRO A 46 -4.87 12.69 -2.76
C PRO A 46 -5.15 11.53 -1.79
N ASN A 47 -6.02 10.59 -2.18
CA ASN A 47 -6.39 9.49 -1.31
C ASN A 47 -6.10 8.12 -1.92
N LEU A 48 -5.17 8.06 -2.88
CA LEU A 48 -4.88 6.81 -3.58
C LEU A 48 -3.38 6.60 -3.70
N TYR A 49 -2.93 5.43 -3.23
CA TYR A 49 -1.53 5.01 -3.33
C TYR A 49 -1.47 3.73 -4.15
N VAL A 50 -0.52 3.68 -5.07
CA VAL A 50 -0.35 2.55 -5.99
C VAL A 50 1.10 2.09 -5.97
N GLY A 51 1.30 0.78 -5.90
CA GLY A 51 2.62 0.19 -5.96
C GLY A 51 2.61 -1.11 -6.72
N TYR A 52 3.79 -1.57 -7.09
CA TYR A 52 3.98 -2.81 -7.82
C TYR A 52 5.01 -3.68 -7.11
N MET A 53 4.73 -4.97 -7.03
CA MET A 53 5.68 -5.93 -6.51
C MET A 53 5.41 -7.28 -7.15
N ALA A 54 6.48 -7.96 -7.57
CA ALA A 54 6.40 -9.28 -8.21
C ALA A 54 5.44 -9.29 -9.42
N GLY A 55 5.38 -8.18 -10.17
CA GLY A 55 4.50 -8.07 -11.34
C GLY A 55 3.04 -7.82 -11.02
N LEU A 56 2.70 -7.61 -9.76
CA LEU A 56 1.32 -7.35 -9.33
C LEU A 56 1.16 -5.91 -8.91
N GLU A 57 0.00 -5.33 -9.20
CA GLU A 57 -0.34 -3.97 -8.78
C GLU A 57 -1.12 -4.02 -7.46
N PHE A 58 -0.71 -3.18 -6.52
CA PHE A 58 -1.38 -3.03 -5.24
C PHE A 58 -1.85 -1.59 -5.06
N ILE A 59 -3.03 -1.43 -4.50
CA ILE A 59 -3.58 -0.10 -4.22
C ILE A 59 -4.02 -0.01 -2.76
N VAL A 60 -3.88 1.20 -2.22
CA VAL A 60 -4.42 1.56 -0.90
C VAL A 60 -5.19 2.86 -1.06
N LYS A 61 -6.44 2.85 -0.65
CA LYS A 61 -7.30 4.05 -0.59
C LYS A 61 -7.38 4.52 0.85
N THR A 62 -7.18 5.81 1.06
CA THR A 62 -7.24 6.38 2.42
C THR A 62 -8.39 7.37 2.62
#